data_135107cd18b997c4dd98b92dd4e7a14e
#
_entry.id   135107cd18b997c4dd98b92dd4e7a14e
#
_cell.length_a   1.000
_cell.length_b   1.000
_cell.length_c   1.000
_cell.angle_alpha   90.00
_cell.angle_beta   90.00
_cell.angle_gamma   90.00
#
_symmetry.space_group_name_H-M   'P 1'
#
loop_
_entity.id
_entity.type
_entity.pdbx_description
1 polymer ?
#
loop_
_entity_poly.entity_id
_entity_poly.type
_entity_poly.pdbx_seq_one_letter_code
_entity_poly.pdbx_strand_id
1 'polypeptide(L)'
;MNKILSILLALTLLASLAVPASAANDTDADVWTAPNCGFEMRLPEAFGNTKGCITFSDIGEGVNPGSGIVTAAANYVGMPADEYNALVEEQMEAYMGGDLEKLNEIIEKTDAIEWSLFSVYGINRDRGEKELRTFLTEEMNLSPEDFGGDEDLFASVVDIFENMKFREIGEKDGLRYFLCSTDFDDFLKLMELQGVTESDPVYLDEYKALLELTDQLADSVTFNGGVTLADPVETGSKLAFETTDLEGNPVTSEEIFSGHKITMINMWATWCDPCKNELPELAEMAKDFEKKGCQIIGLCLDAEDEETMAEGRAILNNAGVDYLNITPFEGREELLPNTLYPTSYFVDENGIVLDEVVNGALLEKYPKALEKLLAGLAPEASGS
;
A
#
# COMPACT_ATOMS: atom_id res chain seq x y z
N MET A 1 17.27 12.60 2.34
CA MET A 1 16.15 13.44 2.70
C MET A 1 14.93 12.92 1.95
N ASN A 2 13.91 12.41 2.39
CA ASN A 2 13.43 11.93 3.67
C ASN A 2 12.50 10.73 3.44
N LYS A 3 13.01 9.50 3.61
CA LYS A 3 12.15 8.30 3.56
C LYS A 3 11.15 8.24 4.72
N ILE A 4 11.41 8.96 5.82
CA ILE A 4 10.49 9.08 6.96
C ILE A 4 9.15 9.70 6.50
N LEU A 5 9.22 10.73 5.67
CA LEU A 5 8.07 11.37 5.06
C LEU A 5 7.27 10.37 4.23
N SER A 6 7.96 9.59 3.37
CA SER A 6 7.32 8.57 2.53
C SER A 6 6.65 7.44 3.31
N ILE A 7 7.03 7.19 4.55
CA ILE A 7 6.57 6.05 5.36
C ILE A 7 5.33 6.42 6.18
N LEU A 8 5.30 7.60 6.78
CA LEU A 8 4.05 8.17 7.31
C LEU A 8 3.06 8.45 6.17
N LEU A 9 3.58 8.82 4.99
CA LEU A 9 2.83 8.91 3.77
C LEU A 9 2.30 7.55 3.29
N ALA A 10 2.97 6.43 3.48
CA ALA A 10 2.40 5.14 3.08
C ALA A 10 1.09 4.84 3.82
N LEU A 11 0.91 5.36 5.03
CA LEU A 11 -0.39 5.34 5.73
C LEU A 11 -1.35 6.44 5.23
N THR A 12 -0.82 7.54 4.65
CA THR A 12 -1.63 8.66 4.15
C THR A 12 -1.61 8.77 2.62
N LEU A 13 -0.53 8.40 1.93
CA LEU A 13 -0.36 8.49 0.47
C LEU A 13 -1.20 7.50 -0.33
N LEU A 14 -1.64 6.41 0.27
CA LEU A 14 -2.70 5.59 -0.29
C LEU A 14 -4.02 6.35 -0.36
N ALA A 15 -4.17 7.42 0.40
CA ALA A 15 -5.32 8.30 0.41
C ALA A 15 -5.20 9.47 -0.59
N SER A 16 -3.99 9.94 -0.92
CA SER A 16 -3.80 11.20 -1.66
C SER A 16 -3.85 11.06 -3.18
N LEU A 17 -3.80 9.87 -3.74
CA LEU A 17 -3.81 9.70 -5.20
C LEU A 17 -5.19 9.79 -5.87
N ALA A 18 -6.32 10.00 -5.16
CA ALA A 18 -7.56 9.77 -5.87
C ALA A 18 -8.80 10.58 -5.54
N VAL A 19 -8.85 11.44 -4.55
CA VAL A 19 -10.11 12.19 -4.37
C VAL A 19 -9.79 13.66 -4.14
N PRO A 20 -10.23 14.55 -5.07
CA PRO A 20 -10.30 15.96 -4.73
C PRO A 20 -11.09 16.04 -3.42
N ALA A 21 -10.63 16.88 -2.49
CA ALA A 21 -11.37 17.15 -1.27
C ALA A 21 -12.82 17.44 -1.70
N SER A 22 -13.63 16.40 -1.80
CA SER A 22 -15.05 16.61 -1.85
C SER A 22 -15.33 17.20 -0.49
N ALA A 23 -15.34 18.53 -0.46
CA ALA A 23 -16.10 19.18 0.56
C ALA A 23 -17.32 18.28 0.75
N ALA A 24 -17.69 18.03 2.00
CA ALA A 24 -18.92 17.33 2.37
C ALA A 24 -20.15 18.11 1.86
N ASN A 25 -20.27 18.31 0.55
CA ASN A 25 -21.13 19.25 -0.10
C ASN A 25 -22.28 18.61 -0.86
N ASP A 26 -22.54 17.30 -0.74
CA ASP A 26 -23.66 16.73 -1.48
C ASP A 26 -24.47 15.62 -0.80
N THR A 27 -24.35 15.41 0.49
CA THR A 27 -25.37 14.72 1.31
C THR A 27 -25.21 15.21 2.74
N ASP A 28 -26.29 15.33 3.53
CA ASP A 28 -26.29 15.78 4.93
C ASP A 28 -24.91 16.09 5.49
N ALA A 29 -24.53 17.36 5.58
CA ALA A 29 -23.17 17.87 5.86
C ALA A 29 -22.45 17.28 7.09
N ASP A 30 -23.09 16.36 7.80
CA ASP A 30 -22.67 15.76 9.05
C ASP A 30 -22.35 14.25 8.95
N VAL A 31 -22.33 13.64 7.74
CA VAL A 31 -22.11 12.18 7.62
C VAL A 31 -21.04 11.88 6.57
N TRP A 32 -19.99 11.18 6.98
CA TRP A 32 -19.01 10.57 6.06
C TRP A 32 -19.39 9.12 5.80
N THR A 33 -19.46 8.76 4.53
CA THR A 33 -19.78 7.40 4.05
C THR A 33 -18.54 6.76 3.44
N ALA A 34 -18.19 5.57 3.91
CA ALA A 34 -17.08 4.75 3.42
C ALA A 34 -17.63 3.39 2.89
N PRO A 35 -18.21 3.35 1.68
CA PRO A 35 -18.88 2.17 1.14
C PRO A 35 -17.93 0.99 0.91
N ASN A 36 -16.66 1.22 0.53
CA ASN A 36 -15.67 0.15 0.37
C ASN A 36 -15.28 -0.49 1.70
N CYS A 37 -15.44 0.23 2.79
CA CYS A 37 -15.25 -0.27 4.15
C CYS A 37 -16.57 -0.65 4.85
N GLY A 38 -17.72 -0.40 4.23
CA GLY A 38 -19.05 -0.84 4.70
C GLY A 38 -19.59 -0.08 5.90
N PHE A 39 -19.19 1.18 6.12
CA PHE A 39 -19.70 2.00 7.22
C PHE A 39 -20.03 3.44 6.82
N GLU A 40 -20.79 4.09 7.66
CA GLU A 40 -20.94 5.55 7.70
C GLU A 40 -20.67 6.05 9.12
N MET A 41 -20.22 7.30 9.22
CA MET A 41 -19.84 7.95 10.46
C MET A 41 -20.44 9.34 10.52
N ARG A 42 -21.13 9.66 11.60
CA ARG A 42 -21.63 11.03 11.82
C ARG A 42 -20.51 11.90 12.36
N LEU A 43 -20.22 12.97 11.64
CA LEU A 43 -19.16 13.92 11.99
C LEU A 43 -19.71 15.01 12.92
N PRO A 44 -18.96 15.43 13.96
CA PRO A 44 -19.26 16.62 14.74
C PRO A 44 -19.27 17.88 13.87
N GLU A 45 -20.10 18.87 14.23
CA GLU A 45 -20.22 20.15 13.50
C GLU A 45 -18.86 20.85 13.27
N ALA A 46 -17.89 20.66 14.17
CA ALA A 46 -16.55 21.21 14.04
C ALA A 46 -15.82 20.73 12.78
N PHE A 47 -16.10 19.52 12.28
CA PHE A 47 -15.50 18.98 11.07
C PHE A 47 -15.98 19.68 9.79
N GLY A 48 -17.17 20.26 9.80
CA GLY A 48 -17.71 21.03 8.67
C GLY A 48 -17.37 22.53 8.69
N ASN A 49 -16.74 23.02 9.76
CA ASN A 49 -16.47 24.46 9.97
C ASN A 49 -14.98 24.74 10.22
N THR A 50 -14.10 24.12 9.44
CA THR A 50 -12.64 24.27 9.57
C THR A 50 -12.10 25.43 8.74
N LYS A 51 -11.01 26.04 9.19
CA LYS A 51 -10.21 27.02 8.41
C LYS A 51 -9.30 26.32 7.40
N GLY A 52 -8.73 25.20 7.84
CA GLY A 52 -8.13 24.23 6.95
C GLY A 52 -9.19 23.41 6.22
N CYS A 53 -8.82 22.29 5.65
CA CYS A 53 -9.78 21.33 5.10
C CYS A 53 -9.56 19.94 5.65
N ILE A 54 -10.56 19.08 5.51
CA ILE A 54 -10.45 17.66 5.86
C ILE A 54 -10.64 16.85 4.59
N THR A 55 -9.71 15.93 4.36
CA THR A 55 -9.79 14.94 3.28
C THR A 55 -10.24 13.62 3.85
N PHE A 56 -11.08 12.90 3.11
CA PHE A 56 -11.57 11.58 3.47
C PHE A 56 -11.22 10.59 2.37
N SER A 57 -10.75 9.42 2.76
CA SER A 57 -10.43 8.33 1.85
C SER A 57 -11.13 7.05 2.29
N ASP A 58 -11.69 6.34 1.32
CA ASP A 58 -12.32 5.03 1.46
C ASP A 58 -11.59 4.05 0.54
N ILE A 59 -10.51 3.48 1.08
CA ILE A 59 -9.55 2.69 0.30
C ILE A 59 -10.04 1.24 0.13
N GLY A 60 -10.90 0.75 1.04
CA GLY A 60 -11.27 -0.66 1.07
C GLY A 60 -10.06 -1.54 1.38
N GLU A 61 -9.91 -2.68 0.73
CA GLU A 61 -8.69 -3.51 0.82
C GLU A 61 -7.47 -2.87 0.16
N GLY A 62 -7.71 -1.82 -0.63
CA GLY A 62 -6.71 -0.92 -1.17
C GLY A 62 -5.62 -1.64 -1.94
N VAL A 63 -4.39 -1.36 -1.53
CA VAL A 63 -3.16 -1.82 -2.16
C VAL A 63 -2.77 -3.27 -1.79
N ASN A 64 -3.50 -3.90 -0.87
CA ASN A 64 -3.26 -5.28 -0.43
C ASN A 64 -4.52 -6.14 -0.57
N PRO A 65 -5.02 -6.40 -1.80
CA PRO A 65 -6.15 -7.29 -2.01
C PRO A 65 -5.86 -8.67 -1.44
N GLY A 66 -6.85 -9.25 -0.76
CA GLY A 66 -6.68 -10.53 -0.10
C GLY A 66 -5.96 -10.47 1.26
N SER A 67 -5.54 -9.28 1.71
CA SER A 67 -5.02 -9.11 3.08
C SER A 67 -6.10 -9.34 4.14
N GLY A 68 -7.36 -9.20 3.74
CA GLY A 68 -8.50 -9.21 4.65
C GLY A 68 -8.53 -7.96 5.55
N ILE A 69 -7.90 -6.87 5.11
CA ILE A 69 -7.85 -5.60 5.84
C ILE A 69 -8.41 -4.50 4.96
N VAL A 70 -9.47 -3.85 5.41
CA VAL A 70 -10.01 -2.65 4.77
C VAL A 70 -9.60 -1.41 5.53
N THR A 71 -9.33 -0.34 4.81
CA THR A 71 -8.83 0.92 5.38
C THR A 71 -9.61 2.10 4.87
N ALA A 72 -9.99 2.98 5.79
CA ALA A 72 -10.48 4.32 5.50
C ALA A 72 -9.79 5.33 6.43
N ALA A 73 -9.58 6.57 5.98
CA ALA A 73 -8.87 7.56 6.77
C ALA A 73 -9.44 8.96 6.58
N ALA A 74 -9.19 9.81 7.56
CA ALA A 74 -9.44 11.23 7.51
C ALA A 74 -8.17 11.99 7.88
N ASN A 75 -7.78 12.95 7.03
CA ASN A 75 -6.64 13.81 7.26
C ASN A 75 -7.10 15.27 7.36
N TYR A 76 -6.47 16.03 8.22
CA TYR A 76 -6.59 17.48 8.25
C TYR A 76 -5.47 18.11 7.43
N VAL A 77 -5.81 19.09 6.63
CA VAL A 77 -4.87 19.84 5.81
C VAL A 77 -4.81 21.28 6.30
N GLY A 78 -3.62 21.75 6.68
CA GLY A 78 -3.35 23.08 7.21
C GLY A 78 -3.39 24.18 6.15
N MET A 79 -4.38 24.14 5.23
CA MET A 79 -4.66 25.18 4.24
C MET A 79 -6.12 25.15 3.81
N PRO A 80 -6.67 26.28 3.24
CA PRO A 80 -8.03 26.32 2.74
C PRO A 80 -8.28 25.30 1.61
N ALA A 81 -9.50 24.79 1.52
CA ALA A 81 -9.87 23.73 0.58
C ALA A 81 -9.66 24.09 -0.90
N ASP A 82 -9.91 25.35 -1.27
CA ASP A 82 -9.72 25.82 -2.64
C ASP A 82 -8.23 25.89 -3.04
N GLU A 83 -7.36 26.28 -2.11
CA GLU A 83 -5.91 26.28 -2.31
C GLU A 83 -5.36 24.84 -2.38
N TYR A 84 -5.84 23.94 -1.53
CA TYR A 84 -5.45 22.52 -1.55
C TYR A 84 -5.89 21.83 -2.84
N ASN A 85 -7.13 22.04 -3.29
CA ASN A 85 -7.62 21.47 -4.54
C ASN A 85 -6.79 21.93 -5.75
N ALA A 86 -6.39 23.20 -5.81
CA ALA A 86 -5.50 23.69 -6.85
C ALA A 86 -4.13 23.00 -6.82
N LEU A 87 -3.61 22.71 -5.63
CA LEU A 87 -2.34 21.99 -5.46
C LEU A 87 -2.44 20.53 -5.91
N VAL A 88 -3.59 19.85 -5.63
CA VAL A 88 -3.87 18.50 -6.11
C VAL A 88 -4.00 18.43 -7.63
N GLU A 89 -4.65 19.44 -8.25
CA GLU A 89 -4.71 19.55 -9.72
C GLU A 89 -3.29 19.71 -10.32
N GLU A 90 -2.46 20.57 -9.73
CA GLU A 90 -1.08 20.76 -10.14
C GLU A 90 -0.22 19.49 -9.99
N GLN A 91 -0.44 18.72 -8.90
CA GLN A 91 0.19 17.43 -8.67
C GLN A 91 -0.17 16.42 -9.75
N MET A 92 -1.46 16.34 -10.09
CA MET A 92 -1.95 15.45 -11.14
C MET A 92 -1.37 15.82 -12.51
N GLU A 93 -1.30 17.12 -12.84
CA GLU A 93 -0.68 17.58 -14.08
C GLU A 93 0.82 17.23 -14.15
N ALA A 94 1.55 17.41 -13.05
CA ALA A 94 2.97 17.04 -12.97
C ALA A 94 3.17 15.53 -13.14
N TYR A 95 2.34 14.72 -12.48
CA TYR A 95 2.35 13.26 -12.61
C TYR A 95 2.08 12.80 -14.04
N MET A 96 1.00 13.29 -14.66
CA MET A 96 0.63 12.95 -16.03
C MET A 96 1.62 13.46 -17.07
N GLY A 97 2.32 14.56 -16.74
CA GLY A 97 3.37 15.15 -17.58
C GLY A 97 4.76 14.52 -17.41
N GLY A 98 4.93 13.62 -16.43
CA GLY A 98 6.23 13.02 -16.09
C GLY A 98 7.24 13.99 -15.48
N ASP A 99 6.78 15.12 -14.92
CA ASP A 99 7.62 16.12 -14.27
C ASP A 99 7.86 15.73 -12.80
N LEU A 100 8.82 14.83 -12.60
CA LEU A 100 9.15 14.29 -11.27
C LEU A 100 9.72 15.34 -10.32
N GLU A 101 10.41 16.37 -10.82
CA GLU A 101 10.97 17.45 -9.98
C GLU A 101 9.83 18.27 -9.38
N LYS A 102 8.88 18.69 -10.22
CA LYS A 102 7.69 19.43 -9.79
C LYS A 102 6.79 18.58 -8.88
N LEU A 103 6.61 17.29 -9.21
CA LEU A 103 5.84 16.36 -8.41
C LEU A 103 6.42 16.26 -6.99
N ASN A 104 7.73 16.06 -6.85
CA ASN A 104 8.40 16.00 -5.55
C ASN A 104 8.27 17.31 -4.75
N GLU A 105 8.38 18.47 -5.42
CA GLU A 105 8.18 19.78 -4.76
C GLU A 105 6.77 19.92 -4.18
N ILE A 106 5.75 19.46 -4.91
CA ILE A 106 4.36 19.51 -4.45
C ILE A 106 4.15 18.53 -3.28
N ILE A 107 4.67 17.30 -3.39
CA ILE A 107 4.60 16.30 -2.32
C ILE A 107 5.24 16.85 -1.04
N GLU A 108 6.44 17.44 -1.10
CA GLU A 108 7.09 18.03 0.08
C GLU A 108 6.24 19.14 0.73
N LYS A 109 5.50 19.91 -0.07
CA LYS A 109 4.58 20.92 0.47
C LYS A 109 3.36 20.33 1.14
N THR A 110 2.73 19.32 0.51
CA THR A 110 1.53 18.66 1.06
C THR A 110 1.86 17.93 2.35
N ASP A 111 2.98 17.21 2.37
CA ASP A 111 3.44 16.45 3.54
C ASP A 111 3.62 17.32 4.80
N ALA A 112 4.07 18.54 4.63
CA ALA A 112 4.28 19.46 5.74
C ALA A 112 2.98 19.95 6.40
N ILE A 113 1.85 19.85 5.70
CA ILE A 113 0.57 20.43 6.11
C ILE A 113 -0.58 19.44 6.20
N GLU A 114 -0.39 18.20 5.73
CA GLU A 114 -1.40 17.14 5.81
C GLU A 114 -1.13 16.23 7.02
N TRP A 115 -2.08 16.20 7.95
CA TRP A 115 -1.93 15.54 9.25
C TRP A 115 -3.06 14.55 9.48
N SER A 116 -2.73 13.31 9.79
CA SER A 116 -3.72 12.26 10.04
C SER A 116 -4.55 12.59 11.28
N LEU A 117 -5.87 12.67 11.11
CA LEU A 117 -6.82 12.78 12.22
C LEU A 117 -7.11 11.41 12.82
N PHE A 118 -7.49 10.48 11.98
CA PHE A 118 -7.76 9.10 12.36
C PHE A 118 -7.79 8.19 11.14
N SER A 119 -7.59 6.90 11.39
CA SER A 119 -7.82 5.83 10.42
C SER A 119 -8.80 4.81 10.98
N VAL A 120 -9.58 4.19 10.12
CA VAL A 120 -10.44 3.05 10.45
C VAL A 120 -9.91 1.84 9.72
N TYR A 121 -9.60 0.79 10.47
CA TYR A 121 -9.17 -0.50 9.94
C TYR A 121 -10.23 -1.56 10.26
N GLY A 122 -10.71 -2.26 9.24
CA GLY A 122 -11.47 -3.49 9.40
C GLY A 122 -10.57 -4.68 9.13
N ILE A 123 -10.45 -5.61 10.08
CA ILE A 123 -9.64 -6.84 9.94
C ILE A 123 -10.50 -8.07 10.21
N ASN A 124 -10.05 -9.23 9.74
CA ASN A 124 -10.74 -10.49 10.02
C ASN A 124 -11.00 -10.60 11.54
N ARG A 125 -12.24 -10.92 11.91
CA ARG A 125 -12.70 -10.97 13.31
C ARG A 125 -11.93 -11.93 14.22
N ASP A 126 -11.24 -12.92 13.62
CA ASP A 126 -10.41 -13.87 14.35
C ASP A 126 -9.05 -13.25 14.76
N ARG A 127 -8.75 -12.06 14.25
CA ARG A 127 -7.61 -11.22 14.64
C ARG A 127 -8.08 -10.11 15.57
N GLY A 128 -7.19 -9.60 16.39
CA GLY A 128 -7.45 -8.52 17.34
C GLY A 128 -6.52 -7.32 17.15
N GLU A 129 -6.61 -6.38 18.09
CA GLU A 129 -5.76 -5.18 18.09
C GLU A 129 -4.26 -5.50 17.99
N LYS A 130 -3.82 -6.58 18.66
CA LYS A 130 -2.41 -6.98 18.65
C LYS A 130 -1.95 -7.35 17.23
N GLU A 131 -2.73 -8.15 16.54
CA GLU A 131 -2.43 -8.58 15.17
C GLU A 131 -2.50 -7.39 14.19
N LEU A 132 -3.41 -6.43 14.43
CA LEU A 132 -3.47 -5.19 13.66
C LEU A 132 -2.22 -4.33 13.90
N ARG A 133 -1.77 -4.18 15.14
CA ARG A 133 -0.51 -3.46 15.46
C ARG A 133 0.69 -4.10 14.78
N THR A 134 0.81 -5.43 14.88
CA THR A 134 1.87 -6.18 14.21
C THR A 134 1.83 -5.96 12.69
N PHE A 135 0.64 -6.04 12.08
CA PHE A 135 0.47 -5.77 10.65
C PHE A 135 0.96 -4.36 10.30
N LEU A 136 0.52 -3.32 11.02
CA LEU A 136 0.89 -1.94 10.74
C LEU A 136 2.40 -1.67 10.91
N THR A 137 3.05 -2.34 11.86
CA THR A 137 4.50 -2.19 12.09
C THR A 137 5.34 -3.03 11.13
N GLU A 138 4.91 -4.24 10.78
CA GLU A 138 5.62 -5.12 9.84
C GLU A 138 5.44 -4.66 8.39
N GLU A 139 4.23 -4.21 8.01
CA GLU A 139 3.96 -3.69 6.67
C GLU A 139 4.73 -2.39 6.39
N MET A 140 4.96 -1.56 7.40
CA MET A 140 5.80 -0.38 7.26
C MET A 140 7.27 -0.73 7.04
N ASN A 141 7.69 -1.95 7.40
CA ASN A 141 9.06 -2.47 7.24
C ASN A 141 10.15 -1.43 7.54
N LEU A 142 9.92 -0.67 8.63
CA LEU A 142 10.83 0.38 9.06
C LEU A 142 12.13 -0.23 9.57
N SER A 143 13.23 0.33 9.17
CA SER A 143 14.56 -0.04 9.63
C SER A 143 15.35 1.21 9.99
N PRO A 144 16.39 1.12 10.83
CA PRO A 144 17.26 2.26 11.15
C PRO A 144 17.85 2.95 9.90
N GLU A 145 18.07 2.20 8.81
CA GLU A 145 18.58 2.72 7.55
C GLU A 145 17.64 3.74 6.91
N ASP A 146 16.32 3.60 7.11
CA ASP A 146 15.32 4.55 6.63
C ASP A 146 15.42 5.90 7.36
N PHE A 147 16.03 5.89 8.53
CA PHE A 147 16.31 7.06 9.38
C PHE A 147 17.78 7.49 9.31
N GLY A 148 18.49 7.11 8.24
CA GLY A 148 19.90 7.43 8.06
C GLY A 148 20.86 6.69 9.01
N GLY A 149 20.41 5.57 9.57
CA GLY A 149 21.15 4.77 10.56
C GLY A 149 21.02 5.30 11.99
N ASP A 150 20.08 6.24 12.24
CA ASP A 150 19.82 6.77 13.59
C ASP A 150 18.87 5.83 14.35
N GLU A 151 19.45 4.97 15.18
CA GLU A 151 18.71 3.99 15.98
C GLU A 151 17.79 4.63 17.04
N ASP A 152 18.17 5.80 17.59
CA ASP A 152 17.37 6.50 18.60
C ASP A 152 16.14 7.14 17.95
N LEU A 153 16.30 7.70 16.76
CA LEU A 153 15.20 8.25 15.96
C LEU A 153 14.23 7.13 15.54
N PHE A 154 14.75 6.04 15.01
CA PHE A 154 13.97 4.85 14.67
C PHE A 154 13.16 4.33 15.87
N ALA A 155 13.80 4.13 17.02
CA ALA A 155 13.14 3.67 18.24
C ALA A 155 12.02 4.63 18.70
N SER A 156 12.23 5.95 18.57
CA SER A 156 11.24 6.97 18.92
C SER A 156 10.00 6.90 18.03
N VAL A 157 10.18 6.66 16.73
CA VAL A 157 9.05 6.51 15.80
C VAL A 157 8.28 5.22 16.09
N VAL A 158 8.97 4.10 16.29
CA VAL A 158 8.34 2.82 16.67
C VAL A 158 7.52 2.97 17.96
N ASP A 159 8.06 3.65 18.99
CA ASP A 159 7.36 3.90 20.26
C ASP A 159 6.05 4.67 20.04
N ILE A 160 6.05 5.68 19.16
CA ILE A 160 4.82 6.42 18.83
C ILE A 160 3.77 5.50 18.18
N PHE A 161 4.16 4.64 17.25
CA PHE A 161 3.23 3.69 16.62
C PHE A 161 2.71 2.64 17.61
N GLU A 162 3.55 2.15 18.51
CA GLU A 162 3.15 1.22 19.56
C GLU A 162 2.17 1.88 20.56
N ASN A 163 2.26 3.19 20.75
CA ASN A 163 1.40 3.96 21.65
C ASN A 163 0.17 4.58 20.99
N MET A 164 -0.03 4.40 19.67
CA MET A 164 -1.26 4.85 19.01
C MET A 164 -2.51 4.31 19.71
N LYS A 165 -3.54 5.13 19.77
CA LYS A 165 -4.83 4.74 20.34
C LYS A 165 -5.60 3.90 19.35
N PHE A 166 -6.05 2.73 19.82
CA PHE A 166 -6.95 1.86 19.09
C PHE A 166 -8.24 1.72 19.87
N ARG A 167 -9.36 1.99 19.24
CA ARG A 167 -10.69 1.78 19.80
C ARG A 167 -11.49 0.88 18.89
N GLU A 168 -11.91 -0.27 19.39
CA GLU A 168 -12.84 -1.13 18.68
C GLU A 168 -14.20 -0.42 18.54
N ILE A 169 -14.72 -0.36 17.31
CA ILE A 169 -15.94 0.37 16.97
C ILE A 169 -17.07 -0.55 16.49
N GLY A 170 -16.81 -1.84 16.32
CA GLY A 170 -17.82 -2.85 16.02
C GLY A 170 -17.37 -3.96 15.11
N GLU A 171 -18.33 -4.79 14.72
CA GLU A 171 -18.11 -5.92 13.81
C GLU A 171 -19.17 -5.92 12.69
N LYS A 172 -18.75 -6.23 11.46
CA LYS A 172 -19.62 -6.39 10.31
C LYS A 172 -18.99 -7.31 9.25
N ASP A 173 -19.78 -8.20 8.67
CA ASP A 173 -19.40 -9.10 7.57
C ASP A 173 -18.11 -9.91 7.81
N GLY A 174 -17.89 -10.32 9.05
CA GLY A 174 -16.71 -11.08 9.46
C GLY A 174 -15.47 -10.24 9.72
N LEU A 175 -15.58 -8.92 9.62
CA LEU A 175 -14.54 -7.97 10.00
C LEU A 175 -14.82 -7.35 11.37
N ARG A 176 -13.77 -7.10 12.12
CA ARG A 176 -13.73 -6.30 13.34
C ARG A 176 -13.06 -4.98 13.02
N TYR A 177 -13.68 -3.89 13.42
CA TYR A 177 -13.25 -2.54 13.05
C TYR A 177 -12.64 -1.80 14.23
N PHE A 178 -11.53 -1.12 13.95
CA PHE A 178 -10.80 -0.29 14.91
C PHE A 178 -10.63 1.11 14.35
N LEU A 179 -10.98 2.11 15.17
CA LEU A 179 -10.60 3.49 14.94
C LEU A 179 -9.25 3.73 15.61
N CYS A 180 -8.29 4.24 14.84
CA CYS A 180 -6.92 4.51 15.26
C CYS A 180 -6.65 6.01 15.19
N SER A 181 -6.01 6.57 16.21
CA SER A 181 -5.56 7.96 16.22
C SER A 181 -4.28 8.10 17.04
N THR A 182 -3.50 9.14 16.74
CA THR A 182 -2.34 9.54 17.53
C THR A 182 -2.76 10.62 18.53
N ASP A 183 -2.12 10.72 19.68
CA ASP A 183 -2.37 11.87 20.53
C ASP A 183 -1.55 13.10 20.06
N PHE A 184 -1.98 14.29 20.53
CA PHE A 184 -1.38 15.52 20.02
C PHE A 184 0.08 15.70 20.42
N ASP A 185 0.50 15.20 21.58
CA ASP A 185 1.89 15.30 22.05
C ASP A 185 2.79 14.38 21.21
N ASP A 186 2.34 13.19 20.87
CA ASP A 186 3.06 12.27 19.98
C ASP A 186 3.08 12.78 18.52
N PHE A 187 2.00 13.40 18.06
CA PHE A 187 1.99 14.12 16.78
C PHE A 187 3.06 15.22 16.73
N LEU A 188 3.17 16.05 17.78
CA LEU A 188 4.21 17.10 17.84
C LEU A 188 5.62 16.52 17.82
N LYS A 189 5.86 15.38 18.49
CA LYS A 189 7.14 14.67 18.40
C LYS A 189 7.43 14.22 16.97
N LEU A 190 6.44 13.64 16.27
CA LEU A 190 6.61 13.23 14.88
C LEU A 190 6.98 14.42 13.98
N MET A 191 6.32 15.56 14.14
CA MET A 191 6.64 16.79 13.41
C MET A 191 8.06 17.28 13.67
N GLU A 192 8.49 17.29 14.95
CA GLU A 192 9.86 17.65 15.33
C GLU A 192 10.89 16.70 14.69
N LEU A 193 10.64 15.39 14.75
CA LEU A 193 11.49 14.35 14.16
C LEU A 193 11.61 14.50 12.64
N GLN A 194 10.56 14.96 11.98
CA GLN A 194 10.52 15.26 10.53
C GLN A 194 11.19 16.59 10.17
N GLY A 195 11.59 17.39 11.17
CA GLY A 195 12.15 18.71 10.94
C GLY A 195 11.11 19.77 10.54
N VAL A 196 9.81 19.49 10.72
CA VAL A 196 8.73 20.45 10.50
C VAL A 196 8.63 21.34 11.74
N THR A 197 9.30 22.47 11.72
CA THR A 197 9.39 23.40 12.86
C THR A 197 8.52 24.62 12.76
N GLU A 198 7.96 24.88 11.56
CA GLU A 198 7.14 26.06 11.26
C GLU A 198 5.78 25.62 10.71
N SER A 199 4.81 25.47 11.58
CA SER A 199 3.40 25.33 11.20
C SER A 199 2.61 26.53 11.73
N ASP A 200 1.64 27.01 10.95
CA ASP A 200 0.80 28.14 11.40
C ASP A 200 0.02 27.71 12.66
N PRO A 201 0.18 28.42 13.78
CA PRO A 201 -0.49 28.09 15.04
C PRO A 201 -2.01 27.96 14.91
N VAL A 202 -2.60 28.67 13.95
CA VAL A 202 -4.06 28.65 13.73
C VAL A 202 -4.52 27.27 13.27
N TYR A 203 -3.78 26.62 12.39
CA TYR A 203 -4.11 25.27 11.91
C TYR A 203 -3.74 24.21 12.94
N LEU A 204 -2.64 24.37 13.68
CA LEU A 204 -2.28 23.46 14.76
C LEU A 204 -3.32 23.44 15.90
N ASP A 205 -3.81 24.61 16.32
CA ASP A 205 -4.85 24.70 17.34
C ASP A 205 -6.16 24.05 16.87
N GLU A 206 -6.51 24.24 15.60
CA GLU A 206 -7.70 23.63 15.00
C GLU A 206 -7.54 22.10 14.90
N TYR A 207 -6.40 21.61 14.39
CA TYR A 207 -6.09 20.18 14.33
C TYR A 207 -6.19 19.52 15.71
N LYS A 208 -5.59 20.13 16.74
CA LYS A 208 -5.68 19.67 18.12
C LYS A 208 -7.12 19.52 18.59
N ALA A 209 -7.95 20.55 18.34
CA ALA A 209 -9.35 20.54 18.72
C ALA A 209 -10.15 19.43 18.02
N LEU A 210 -9.85 19.16 16.73
CA LEU A 210 -10.47 18.07 15.97
C LEU A 210 -10.01 16.71 16.48
N LEU A 211 -8.72 16.56 16.79
CA LEU A 211 -8.15 15.31 17.28
C LEU A 211 -8.78 14.89 18.62
N GLU A 212 -9.09 15.86 19.50
CA GLU A 212 -9.81 15.61 20.77
C GLU A 212 -11.26 15.11 20.58
N LEU A 213 -11.84 15.32 19.39
CA LEU A 213 -13.18 14.84 19.04
C LEU A 213 -13.20 13.44 18.44
N THR A 214 -12.06 12.89 18.07
CA THR A 214 -12.01 11.57 17.38
C THR A 214 -12.59 10.44 18.21
N ASP A 215 -12.43 10.46 19.54
CA ASP A 215 -13.02 9.47 20.42
C ASP A 215 -14.56 9.44 20.35
N GLN A 216 -15.20 10.57 20.06
CA GLN A 216 -16.67 10.65 19.94
C GLN A 216 -17.16 10.04 18.64
N LEU A 217 -16.32 10.01 17.59
CA LEU A 217 -16.65 9.44 16.29
C LEU A 217 -16.92 7.94 16.40
N ALA A 218 -16.18 7.25 17.26
CA ALA A 218 -16.32 5.81 17.44
C ALA A 218 -17.75 5.39 17.84
N ASP A 219 -18.46 6.24 18.59
CA ASP A 219 -19.85 5.97 19.02
C ASP A 219 -20.88 6.34 17.93
N SER A 220 -20.46 6.99 16.85
CA SER A 220 -21.32 7.47 15.77
C SER A 220 -21.34 6.57 14.55
N VAL A 221 -20.51 5.52 14.53
CA VAL A 221 -20.39 4.61 13.40
C VAL A 221 -21.63 3.75 13.23
N THR A 222 -22.11 3.67 12.00
CA THR A 222 -23.19 2.77 11.59
C THR A 222 -22.68 1.92 10.44
N PHE A 223 -22.77 0.61 10.57
CA PHE A 223 -22.38 -0.33 9.51
C PHE A 223 -23.54 -0.52 8.54
N ASN A 224 -23.35 -0.08 7.29
CA ASN A 224 -24.32 -0.18 6.20
C ASN A 224 -23.62 -0.70 4.93
N GLY A 225 -24.27 -1.59 4.23
CA GLY A 225 -23.69 -2.24 3.04
C GLY A 225 -22.87 -3.50 3.38
N GLY A 226 -22.44 -4.17 2.35
CA GLY A 226 -21.55 -5.35 2.42
C GLY A 226 -20.17 -4.96 1.95
N VAL A 227 -19.16 -5.33 2.72
CA VAL A 227 -17.76 -5.24 2.26
C VAL A 227 -17.51 -6.44 1.38
N THR A 228 -17.15 -6.18 0.13
CA THR A 228 -16.63 -7.24 -0.74
C THR A 228 -15.12 -7.20 -0.60
N LEU A 229 -14.60 -8.13 0.22
CA LEU A 229 -13.18 -8.40 0.19
C LEU A 229 -12.85 -9.06 -1.15
N ALA A 230 -11.71 -8.73 -1.72
CA ALA A 230 -11.17 -9.55 -2.78
C ALA A 230 -11.01 -10.97 -2.19
N ASP A 231 -11.41 -11.98 -2.94
CA ASP A 231 -11.09 -13.34 -2.53
C ASP A 231 -9.57 -13.37 -2.32
N PRO A 232 -9.09 -13.73 -1.11
CA PRO A 232 -7.66 -13.89 -0.94
C PRO A 232 -7.20 -14.83 -2.03
N VAL A 233 -6.11 -14.50 -2.70
CA VAL A 233 -5.45 -15.53 -3.52
C VAL A 233 -5.30 -16.73 -2.59
N GLU A 234 -6.13 -17.75 -2.85
CA GLU A 234 -6.14 -18.89 -1.92
C GLU A 234 -4.72 -19.42 -1.90
N THR A 235 -4.00 -19.12 -0.83
CA THR A 235 -2.73 -19.77 -0.52
C THR A 235 -2.97 -21.25 -0.68
N GLY A 236 -2.21 -21.89 -1.56
CA GLY A 236 -2.46 -23.25 -1.96
C GLY A 236 -3.32 -23.41 -3.22
N SER A 237 -3.82 -22.31 -3.83
CA SER A 237 -4.43 -22.39 -5.16
C SER A 237 -3.36 -22.77 -6.21
N LYS A 238 -3.79 -23.55 -7.20
CA LYS A 238 -2.89 -24.00 -8.27
C LYS A 238 -3.01 -23.08 -9.48
N LEU A 239 -1.91 -22.44 -9.87
CA LEU A 239 -1.79 -21.74 -11.14
C LEU A 239 -1.61 -22.76 -12.26
N ALA A 240 -2.54 -22.77 -13.22
CA ALA A 240 -2.46 -23.56 -14.43
C ALA A 240 -2.93 -22.73 -15.60
N PHE A 241 -2.01 -22.35 -16.49
CA PHE A 241 -2.29 -21.50 -17.63
C PHE A 241 -1.38 -21.83 -18.82
N GLU A 242 -1.81 -21.40 -19.98
CA GLU A 242 -1.02 -21.35 -21.21
C GLU A 242 -0.98 -19.89 -21.69
N THR A 243 0.17 -19.42 -22.13
CA THR A 243 0.36 -18.05 -22.66
C THR A 243 1.54 -18.03 -23.65
N THR A 244 2.07 -16.85 -23.95
CA THR A 244 3.30 -16.68 -24.71
C THR A 244 4.32 -15.87 -23.94
N ASP A 245 5.59 -16.02 -24.30
CA ASP A 245 6.59 -15.02 -23.94
C ASP A 245 6.40 -13.74 -24.80
N LEU A 246 7.18 -12.70 -24.49
CA LEU A 246 7.11 -11.45 -25.25
C LEU A 246 7.65 -11.57 -26.70
N GLU A 247 8.30 -12.67 -27.07
CA GLU A 247 8.69 -13.02 -28.43
C GLU A 247 7.58 -13.78 -29.19
N GLY A 248 6.46 -14.11 -28.51
CA GLY A 248 5.34 -14.83 -29.09
C GLY A 248 5.50 -16.36 -29.07
N ASN A 249 6.49 -16.90 -28.38
CA ASN A 249 6.63 -18.33 -28.23
C ASN A 249 5.66 -18.84 -27.15
N PRO A 250 4.93 -19.96 -27.40
CA PRO A 250 4.02 -20.52 -26.41
C PRO A 250 4.80 -21.06 -25.20
N VAL A 251 4.27 -20.80 -24.00
CA VAL A 251 4.78 -21.28 -22.72
C VAL A 251 3.62 -21.77 -21.84
N THR A 252 3.90 -22.75 -21.01
CA THR A 252 2.92 -23.27 -20.03
C THR A 252 3.38 -23.04 -18.61
N SER A 253 2.45 -22.92 -17.70
CA SER A 253 2.76 -22.79 -16.26
C SER A 253 3.59 -23.96 -15.74
N GLU A 254 3.37 -25.21 -16.24
CA GLU A 254 4.13 -26.40 -15.85
C GLU A 254 5.61 -26.28 -16.28
N GLU A 255 5.87 -25.80 -17.50
CA GLU A 255 7.24 -25.58 -17.99
C GLU A 255 7.94 -24.47 -17.19
N ILE A 256 7.21 -23.41 -16.83
CA ILE A 256 7.75 -22.27 -16.09
C ILE A 256 8.15 -22.68 -14.67
N PHE A 257 7.28 -23.37 -13.94
CA PHE A 257 7.51 -23.67 -12.51
C PHE A 257 8.39 -24.89 -12.28
N SER A 258 8.37 -25.84 -13.22
CA SER A 258 9.13 -27.11 -13.11
C SER A 258 10.62 -26.89 -12.94
N GLY A 259 11.18 -27.46 -11.88
CA GLY A 259 12.62 -27.42 -11.61
C GLY A 259 13.08 -26.21 -10.79
N HIS A 260 12.18 -25.33 -10.40
CA HIS A 260 12.46 -24.20 -9.52
C HIS A 260 11.69 -24.33 -8.20
N LYS A 261 12.40 -24.31 -7.05
CA LYS A 261 11.77 -24.44 -5.73
C LYS A 261 10.69 -23.38 -5.51
N ILE A 262 10.98 -22.15 -5.91
CA ILE A 262 10.08 -21.00 -5.84
C ILE A 262 10.30 -20.14 -7.10
N THR A 263 9.21 -19.73 -7.70
CA THR A 263 9.17 -18.72 -8.76
C THR A 263 8.52 -17.47 -8.23
N MET A 264 9.20 -16.33 -8.28
CA MET A 264 8.61 -15.01 -8.09
C MET A 264 8.03 -14.53 -9.42
N ILE A 265 6.75 -14.21 -9.46
CA ILE A 265 6.05 -13.62 -10.61
C ILE A 265 5.91 -12.13 -10.33
N ASN A 266 6.73 -11.31 -10.95
CA ASN A 266 6.65 -9.85 -10.87
C ASN A 266 5.70 -9.34 -11.95
N MET A 267 4.56 -8.78 -11.56
CA MET A 267 3.55 -8.22 -12.46
C MET A 267 3.84 -6.73 -12.68
N TRP A 268 4.04 -6.37 -13.94
CA TRP A 268 4.41 -5.01 -14.34
C TRP A 268 3.70 -4.58 -15.63
N ALA A 269 3.82 -3.30 -16.00
CA ALA A 269 3.27 -2.78 -17.26
C ALA A 269 4.22 -1.76 -17.89
N THR A 270 4.12 -1.55 -19.22
CA THR A 270 5.01 -0.63 -19.97
C THR A 270 4.88 0.82 -19.53
N TRP A 271 3.70 1.23 -19.10
CA TRP A 271 3.40 2.57 -18.59
C TRP A 271 3.75 2.75 -17.09
N CYS A 272 4.12 1.67 -16.37
CA CYS A 272 4.37 1.72 -14.93
C CYS A 272 5.81 2.15 -14.63
N ASP A 273 6.03 3.40 -14.29
CA ASP A 273 7.37 3.92 -14.00
C ASP A 273 8.03 3.27 -12.77
N PRO A 274 7.34 3.06 -11.61
CA PRO A 274 7.93 2.32 -10.51
C PRO A 274 8.39 0.91 -10.90
N CYS A 275 7.62 0.23 -11.75
CA CYS A 275 7.99 -1.10 -12.24
C CYS A 275 9.27 -1.04 -13.09
N LYS A 276 9.35 -0.09 -14.03
CA LYS A 276 10.54 0.09 -14.88
C LYS A 276 11.79 0.42 -14.07
N ASN A 277 11.62 1.19 -13.00
CA ASN A 277 12.73 1.60 -12.14
C ASN A 277 13.34 0.44 -11.35
N GLU A 278 12.56 -0.59 -10.97
CA GLU A 278 13.08 -1.75 -10.24
C GLU A 278 13.70 -2.84 -11.13
N LEU A 279 13.40 -2.86 -12.45
CA LEU A 279 13.84 -3.91 -13.36
C LEU A 279 15.35 -4.16 -13.37
N PRO A 280 16.24 -3.12 -13.35
CA PRO A 280 17.69 -3.34 -13.31
C PRO A 280 18.14 -4.10 -12.06
N GLU A 281 17.59 -3.77 -10.89
CA GLU A 281 17.88 -4.44 -9.63
C GLU A 281 17.29 -5.86 -9.60
N LEU A 282 16.10 -6.07 -10.18
CA LEU A 282 15.52 -7.41 -10.34
C LEU A 282 16.37 -8.29 -11.24
N ALA A 283 16.98 -7.73 -12.30
CA ALA A 283 17.91 -8.47 -13.18
C ALA A 283 19.14 -8.97 -12.42
N GLU A 284 19.67 -8.19 -11.48
CA GLU A 284 20.76 -8.64 -10.61
C GLU A 284 20.28 -9.64 -9.54
N MET A 285 19.10 -9.39 -8.96
CA MET A 285 18.49 -10.25 -7.94
C MET A 285 18.15 -11.65 -8.50
N ALA A 286 17.76 -11.75 -9.76
CA ALA A 286 17.47 -13.02 -10.43
C ALA A 286 18.65 -14.00 -10.34
N LYS A 287 19.89 -13.50 -10.44
CA LYS A 287 21.11 -14.30 -10.29
C LYS A 287 21.27 -14.90 -8.89
N ASP A 288 20.81 -14.18 -7.87
CA ASP A 288 20.85 -14.68 -6.48
C ASP A 288 19.71 -15.67 -6.21
N PHE A 289 18.54 -15.48 -6.84
CA PHE A 289 17.44 -16.45 -6.81
C PHE A 289 17.87 -17.78 -7.45
N GLU A 290 18.54 -17.74 -8.61
CA GLU A 290 19.06 -18.94 -9.28
C GLU A 290 20.04 -19.74 -8.43
N LYS A 291 20.94 -19.08 -7.69
CA LYS A 291 21.87 -19.75 -6.75
C LYS A 291 21.15 -20.52 -5.64
N LYS A 292 19.92 -20.12 -5.31
CA LYS A 292 19.06 -20.78 -4.31
C LYS A 292 18.14 -21.86 -4.93
N GLY A 293 18.20 -22.04 -6.26
CA GLY A 293 17.32 -22.94 -7.02
C GLY A 293 15.90 -22.35 -7.22
N CYS A 294 15.80 -21.04 -7.24
CA CYS A 294 14.59 -20.27 -7.46
C CYS A 294 14.73 -19.41 -8.71
N GLN A 295 13.67 -18.77 -9.16
CA GLN A 295 13.71 -17.85 -10.30
C GLN A 295 12.81 -16.64 -10.12
N ILE A 296 13.04 -15.61 -10.92
CA ILE A 296 12.14 -14.49 -11.15
C ILE A 296 11.62 -14.59 -12.58
N ILE A 297 10.33 -14.34 -12.78
CA ILE A 297 9.74 -14.09 -14.10
C ILE A 297 8.96 -12.78 -14.07
N GLY A 298 8.82 -12.11 -15.20
CA GLY A 298 7.94 -10.97 -15.38
C GLY A 298 6.60 -11.41 -16.00
N LEU A 299 5.53 -10.75 -15.61
CA LEU A 299 4.24 -10.81 -16.28
C LEU A 299 3.88 -9.38 -16.72
N CYS A 300 4.02 -9.09 -18.01
CA CYS A 300 3.74 -7.78 -18.59
C CYS A 300 2.23 -7.66 -18.87
N LEU A 301 1.51 -6.93 -18.02
CA LEU A 301 0.05 -6.96 -17.97
C LEU A 301 -0.65 -6.26 -19.14
N ASP A 302 0.02 -5.39 -19.85
CA ASP A 302 -0.48 -4.67 -21.03
C ASP A 302 0.08 -5.20 -22.36
N ALA A 303 0.85 -6.29 -22.34
CA ALA A 303 1.40 -6.92 -23.53
C ALA A 303 0.36 -7.81 -24.24
N GLU A 304 -0.71 -7.18 -24.75
CA GLU A 304 -1.82 -7.87 -25.42
C GLU A 304 -1.67 -7.88 -26.96
N ASP A 305 -0.81 -7.04 -27.51
CA ASP A 305 -0.54 -6.93 -28.95
C ASP A 305 0.94 -6.77 -29.26
N GLU A 306 1.30 -6.84 -30.56
CA GLU A 306 2.71 -6.76 -30.98
C GLU A 306 3.35 -5.40 -30.67
N GLU A 307 2.59 -4.30 -30.59
CA GLU A 307 3.12 -2.97 -30.31
C GLU A 307 3.57 -2.90 -28.85
N THR A 308 2.70 -3.27 -27.91
CA THR A 308 2.99 -3.31 -26.46
C THR A 308 4.02 -4.38 -26.11
N MET A 309 4.01 -5.56 -26.78
CA MET A 309 5.06 -6.57 -26.63
C MET A 309 6.43 -6.03 -27.09
N ALA A 310 6.50 -5.30 -28.21
CA ALA A 310 7.74 -4.69 -28.70
C ALA A 310 8.26 -3.61 -27.75
N GLU A 311 7.35 -2.79 -27.18
CA GLU A 311 7.71 -1.81 -26.16
C GLU A 311 8.24 -2.50 -24.89
N GLY A 312 7.57 -3.53 -24.40
CA GLY A 312 8.02 -4.34 -23.26
C GLY A 312 9.42 -4.91 -23.47
N ARG A 313 9.68 -5.53 -24.65
CA ARG A 313 11.03 -6.02 -25.00
C ARG A 313 12.08 -4.92 -24.97
N ALA A 314 11.75 -3.73 -25.48
CA ALA A 314 12.68 -2.60 -25.46
C ALA A 314 13.01 -2.12 -24.05
N ILE A 315 12.01 -2.05 -23.16
CA ILE A 315 12.19 -1.70 -21.74
C ILE A 315 13.09 -2.73 -21.05
N LEU A 316 12.80 -4.02 -21.19
CA LEU A 316 13.57 -5.12 -20.58
C LEU A 316 15.02 -5.14 -21.06
N ASN A 317 15.25 -4.97 -22.37
CA ASN A 317 16.59 -4.90 -22.94
C ASN A 317 17.39 -3.70 -22.38
N ASN A 318 16.76 -2.53 -22.23
CA ASN A 318 17.39 -1.35 -21.65
C ASN A 318 17.72 -1.54 -20.16
N ALA A 319 16.90 -2.28 -19.43
CA ALA A 319 17.11 -2.61 -18.02
C ALA A 319 18.10 -3.78 -17.80
N GLY A 320 18.52 -4.48 -18.86
CA GLY A 320 19.41 -5.63 -18.78
C GLY A 320 18.75 -6.89 -18.22
N VAL A 321 17.42 -6.99 -18.33
CA VAL A 321 16.65 -8.16 -17.91
C VAL A 321 16.81 -9.29 -18.91
N ASP A 322 17.21 -10.47 -18.44
CA ASP A 322 17.41 -11.70 -19.22
C ASP A 322 16.54 -12.88 -18.77
N TYR A 323 15.76 -12.70 -17.67
CA TYR A 323 14.78 -13.69 -17.24
C TYR A 323 13.49 -13.64 -18.06
N LEU A 324 12.74 -14.76 -18.05
CA LEU A 324 11.50 -14.93 -18.80
C LEU A 324 10.47 -13.83 -18.45
N ASN A 325 9.88 -13.23 -19.48
CA ASN A 325 8.72 -12.35 -19.36
C ASN A 325 7.59 -12.90 -20.23
N ILE A 326 6.39 -13.00 -19.64
CA ILE A 326 5.20 -13.57 -20.29
C ILE A 326 4.12 -12.52 -20.49
N THR A 327 3.21 -12.82 -21.44
CA THR A 327 2.01 -12.03 -21.70
C THR A 327 0.86 -12.43 -20.76
N PRO A 328 -0.21 -11.63 -20.63
CA PRO A 328 -1.38 -12.00 -19.85
C PRO A 328 -1.99 -13.33 -20.31
N PHE A 329 -2.65 -14.02 -19.39
CA PHE A 329 -3.34 -15.28 -19.65
C PHE A 329 -4.80 -15.24 -19.16
N GLU A 330 -5.64 -16.10 -19.71
CA GLU A 330 -7.07 -16.18 -19.34
C GLU A 330 -7.23 -16.56 -17.85
N GLY A 331 -8.09 -15.83 -17.13
CA GLY A 331 -8.32 -16.03 -15.70
C GLY A 331 -7.23 -15.44 -14.80
N ARG A 332 -6.29 -14.65 -15.35
CA ARG A 332 -5.21 -14.03 -14.57
C ARG A 332 -5.77 -13.16 -13.42
N GLU A 333 -6.85 -12.43 -13.64
CA GLU A 333 -7.41 -11.50 -12.64
C GLU A 333 -7.97 -12.23 -11.40
N GLU A 334 -8.55 -13.42 -11.61
CA GLU A 334 -9.02 -14.24 -10.51
C GLU A 334 -7.89 -15.01 -9.82
N LEU A 335 -6.86 -15.43 -10.58
CA LEU A 335 -5.77 -16.24 -10.06
C LEU A 335 -4.67 -15.41 -9.40
N LEU A 336 -4.38 -14.21 -9.93
CA LEU A 336 -3.38 -13.28 -9.44
C LEU A 336 -3.97 -11.85 -9.42
N PRO A 337 -4.93 -11.56 -8.54
CA PRO A 337 -5.52 -10.23 -8.45
C PRO A 337 -4.47 -9.19 -8.04
N ASN A 338 -4.55 -8.00 -8.62
CA ASN A 338 -3.71 -6.89 -8.23
C ASN A 338 -4.44 -5.56 -8.38
N THR A 339 -4.17 -4.63 -7.50
CA THR A 339 -4.66 -3.25 -7.54
C THR A 339 -3.53 -2.24 -7.58
N LEU A 340 -2.31 -2.68 -7.32
CA LEU A 340 -1.10 -1.88 -7.33
C LEU A 340 -0.07 -2.45 -8.30
N TYR A 341 0.81 -1.58 -8.82
CA TYR A 341 1.91 -1.95 -9.69
C TYR A 341 3.25 -1.44 -9.13
N PRO A 342 4.31 -2.26 -9.10
CA PRO A 342 4.29 -3.70 -9.36
C PRO A 342 3.64 -4.51 -8.23
N THR A 343 3.20 -5.73 -8.52
CA THR A 343 2.81 -6.74 -7.52
C THR A 343 3.56 -8.03 -7.82
N SER A 344 4.10 -8.68 -6.79
CA SER A 344 4.86 -9.91 -6.93
C SER A 344 4.28 -11.04 -6.09
N TYR A 345 3.98 -12.16 -6.75
CA TYR A 345 3.53 -13.42 -6.16
C TYR A 345 4.65 -14.45 -6.15
N PHE A 346 4.55 -15.39 -5.22
CA PHE A 346 5.50 -16.51 -5.12
C PHE A 346 4.77 -17.84 -5.30
N VAL A 347 5.35 -18.73 -6.09
CA VAL A 347 4.73 -20.00 -6.50
C VAL A 347 5.76 -21.12 -6.36
N ASP A 348 5.34 -22.28 -5.87
CA ASP A 348 6.22 -23.44 -5.76
C ASP A 348 6.39 -24.20 -7.08
N GLU A 349 7.22 -25.24 -7.09
CA GLU A 349 7.51 -26.08 -8.26
C GLU A 349 6.29 -26.81 -8.85
N ASN A 350 5.20 -26.92 -8.10
CA ASN A 350 3.94 -27.57 -8.49
C ASN A 350 2.91 -26.56 -9.01
N GLY A 351 3.25 -25.26 -9.03
CA GLY A 351 2.35 -24.16 -9.40
C GLY A 351 1.43 -23.74 -8.25
N ILE A 352 1.76 -24.05 -7.01
CA ILE A 352 0.96 -23.66 -5.85
C ILE A 352 1.38 -22.26 -5.38
N VAL A 353 0.41 -21.36 -5.28
CA VAL A 353 0.62 -20.00 -4.75
C VAL A 353 0.97 -20.07 -3.27
N LEU A 354 2.05 -19.42 -2.88
CA LEU A 354 2.59 -19.38 -1.52
C LEU A 354 2.09 -18.15 -0.76
N ASP A 355 2.20 -18.20 0.57
CA ASP A 355 1.67 -17.19 1.50
C ASP A 355 2.59 -15.98 1.64
N GLU A 356 2.97 -15.40 0.50
CA GLU A 356 3.72 -14.14 0.44
C GLU A 356 3.33 -13.38 -0.83
N VAL A 357 2.98 -12.10 -0.67
CA VAL A 357 2.74 -11.16 -1.77
C VAL A 357 3.48 -9.87 -1.47
N VAL A 358 4.18 -9.33 -2.44
CA VAL A 358 4.83 -8.02 -2.29
C VAL A 358 4.15 -7.04 -3.23
N ASN A 359 3.55 -5.99 -2.66
CA ASN A 359 2.88 -4.93 -3.39
C ASN A 359 3.77 -3.67 -3.39
N GLY A 360 4.00 -3.10 -4.58
CA GLY A 360 4.90 -1.97 -4.81
C GLY A 360 6.35 -2.38 -5.08
N ALA A 361 7.15 -1.43 -5.57
CA ALA A 361 8.56 -1.60 -5.88
C ALA A 361 9.42 -1.64 -4.60
N LEU A 362 9.31 -2.70 -3.84
CA LEU A 362 9.93 -2.89 -2.52
C LEU A 362 11.06 -3.93 -2.60
N LEU A 363 12.16 -3.56 -3.23
CA LEU A 363 13.31 -4.43 -3.54
C LEU A 363 13.86 -5.20 -2.33
N GLU A 364 13.85 -4.60 -1.15
CA GLU A 364 14.33 -5.21 0.09
C GLU A 364 13.38 -6.29 0.65
N LYS A 365 12.11 -6.32 0.23
CA LYS A 365 11.13 -7.33 0.65
C LYS A 365 11.28 -8.64 -0.12
N TYR A 366 11.67 -8.61 -1.39
CA TYR A 366 11.76 -9.81 -2.22
C TYR A 366 12.70 -10.89 -1.66
N PRO A 367 13.95 -10.57 -1.25
CA PRO A 367 14.83 -11.55 -0.63
C PRO A 367 14.32 -12.08 0.71
N LYS A 368 13.66 -11.22 1.51
CA LYS A 368 13.10 -11.62 2.82
C LYS A 368 11.93 -12.58 2.65
N ALA A 369 11.01 -12.28 1.72
CA ALA A 369 9.90 -13.17 1.37
C ALA A 369 10.41 -14.51 0.89
N LEU A 370 11.40 -14.52 -0.02
CA LEU A 370 12.00 -15.75 -0.50
C LEU A 370 12.63 -16.59 0.64
N GLU A 371 13.36 -15.96 1.56
CA GLU A 371 14.01 -16.66 2.68
C GLU A 371 12.99 -17.25 3.64
N LYS A 372 11.91 -16.51 3.95
CA LYS A 372 10.80 -16.98 4.77
C LYS A 372 10.14 -18.20 4.13
N LEU A 373 9.83 -18.15 2.85
CA LEU A 373 9.22 -19.24 2.10
C LEU A 373 10.12 -20.48 2.01
N LEU A 374 11.41 -20.28 1.72
CA LEU A 374 12.39 -21.40 1.69
C LEU A 374 12.55 -22.08 3.05
N ALA A 375 12.48 -21.32 4.13
CA ALA A 375 12.50 -21.87 5.49
C ALA A 375 11.26 -22.74 5.77
N GLY A 376 10.09 -22.35 5.24
CA GLY A 376 8.84 -23.12 5.35
C GLY A 376 8.82 -24.40 4.50
N LEU A 377 9.58 -24.44 3.41
CA LEU A 377 9.73 -25.65 2.55
C LEU A 377 10.76 -26.65 3.09
N ALA A 378 11.61 -26.22 4.05
CA ALA A 378 12.57 -27.15 4.67
C ALA A 378 11.81 -28.21 5.47
N PRO A 379 12.08 -29.53 5.29
CA PRO A 379 11.43 -30.57 6.08
C PRO A 379 11.73 -30.31 7.58
N GLU A 380 10.69 -30.32 8.41
CA GLU A 380 10.88 -30.30 9.87
C GLU A 380 11.94 -31.34 10.22
N ALA A 381 13.06 -30.88 10.83
CA ALA A 381 14.10 -31.78 11.30
C ALA A 381 13.42 -32.76 12.26
N SER A 382 13.21 -33.99 11.79
CA SER A 382 12.59 -35.06 12.57
C SER A 382 13.36 -35.16 13.89
N GLY A 383 12.73 -34.63 14.95
CA GLY A 383 13.25 -34.75 16.32
C GLY A 383 13.44 -36.21 16.66
N SER A 384 14.67 -36.57 16.85
CA SER A 384 15.08 -37.86 17.45
C SER A 384 15.16 -37.72 18.94
#